data_48222aaefc2b51755341e3a04e074b99
#
_entry.id   48222aaefc2b51755341e3a04e074b99
#
_cell.length_a   1.000
_cell.length_b   1.000
_cell.length_c   1.000
_cell.angle_alpha   90.00
_cell.angle_beta   90.00
_cell.angle_gamma   90.00
#
_symmetry.space_group_name_H-M   'P 1'
#
loop_
_entity.id
_entity.type
_entity.pdbx_description
1 polymer ?
#
loop_
_entity_poly.entity_id
_entity_poly.type
_entity_poly.pdbx_seq_one_letter_code
_entity_poly.pdbx_strand_id
1 'polypeptide(L)'
;MTTMATRRDFLHAIGRAGGYSAAYLAMQGMGLLPNFANAAPLNLEPGSGKGVKIVILGAGMAGLASADELLKAGYDVTILEARGRVGGHNWTVRNGDKVESTDGSVQQCTYDPGHYFNTGPARLPTHHQAILGYCKELGVELEVEVNSSRSAYLRNAKANGGKPIQYRRAINDTRGHVSELLTKAINQGALDKELNAADKERMVAFLKQYGDLSPDLFYKGSKRSGWKSLPGAADAVGVPNDPLDLSTLLDLDMWTSVIFEDSIDDQATMLQPVGGMDMIPKALARKIGPAAFRLMSEVQEIRRTATGARIVYRDRATGKTHEILADYVICTIPLPVLAKIPSDFSDPIKKSIGDVYYGNAVKIGFESRRFWETDFRIYGGLSFTKDPGATIWHPSGGFHRDKGILVYYIYMGGEAVTSRPMADQHLYAQREIDALFPGHGPELGKPVVVNWGKIPYNLGNKAYLTDDDPLYRIMNQPDGPFYFANDWLTHAGWQEGAILSARHTVAAIDKRRRAAKA
;
A
#
# COMPACT_ATOMS: atom_id res chain seq x y z
N MET A 1 7.99 -13.56 53.74
CA MET A 1 8.36 -13.44 52.31
C MET A 1 7.11 -13.00 51.55
N THR A 2 6.97 -11.71 51.29
CA THR A 2 5.89 -11.16 50.46
C THR A 2 6.21 -11.50 48.99
N THR A 3 5.46 -12.42 48.43
CA THR A 3 5.53 -12.72 46.98
C THR A 3 5.20 -11.43 46.21
N MET A 4 6.17 -10.89 45.49
CA MET A 4 5.90 -9.80 44.56
C MET A 4 4.85 -10.24 43.54
N ALA A 5 3.72 -9.54 43.47
CA ALA A 5 2.68 -9.81 42.49
C ALA A 5 3.27 -9.68 41.06
N THR A 6 3.10 -10.72 40.28
CA THR A 6 3.56 -10.71 38.88
C THR A 6 2.63 -9.84 38.02
N ARG A 7 3.11 -9.40 36.85
CA ARG A 7 2.28 -8.71 35.83
C ARG A 7 1.01 -9.49 35.50
N ARG A 8 1.08 -10.81 35.53
CA ARG A 8 -0.05 -11.71 35.29
C ARG A 8 -1.06 -11.64 36.43
N ASP A 9 -0.61 -11.63 37.69
CA ASP A 9 -1.48 -11.52 38.86
C ASP A 9 -2.20 -10.18 38.88
N PHE A 10 -1.52 -9.10 38.50
CA PHE A 10 -2.10 -7.77 38.36
C PHE A 10 -3.21 -7.72 37.31
N LEU A 11 -2.99 -8.31 36.11
CA LEU A 11 -4.00 -8.38 35.06
C LEU A 11 -5.21 -9.23 35.47
N HIS A 12 -4.99 -10.33 36.17
CA HIS A 12 -6.07 -11.15 36.73
C HIS A 12 -6.89 -10.40 37.76
N ALA A 13 -6.25 -9.61 38.62
CA ALA A 13 -6.93 -8.79 39.63
C ALA A 13 -7.81 -7.71 38.97
N ILE A 14 -7.29 -7.01 37.94
CA ILE A 14 -8.06 -6.01 37.17
C ILE A 14 -9.23 -6.67 36.42
N GLY A 15 -9.00 -7.82 35.80
CA GLY A 15 -10.05 -8.56 35.07
C GLY A 15 -11.19 -9.01 35.99
N ARG A 16 -10.87 -9.39 37.26
CA ARG A 16 -11.87 -9.75 38.28
C ARG A 16 -12.64 -8.54 38.78
N ALA A 17 -12.00 -7.38 38.89
CA ALA A 17 -12.60 -6.16 39.46
C ALA A 17 -13.41 -5.36 38.40
N GLY A 18 -12.95 -5.32 37.16
CA GLY A 18 -13.51 -4.48 36.08
C GLY A 18 -13.89 -5.22 34.79
N GLY A 19 -13.85 -6.55 34.79
CA GLY A 19 -14.17 -7.37 33.65
C GLY A 19 -13.10 -7.33 32.52
N TYR A 20 -13.40 -7.97 31.37
CA TYR A 20 -12.48 -8.07 30.24
C TYR A 20 -12.05 -6.72 29.68
N SER A 21 -12.92 -5.73 29.68
CA SER A 21 -12.60 -4.39 29.16
C SER A 21 -11.54 -3.68 30.00
N ALA A 22 -11.59 -3.80 31.34
CA ALA A 22 -10.58 -3.21 32.20
C ALA A 22 -9.23 -3.92 32.09
N ALA A 23 -9.22 -5.25 31.96
CA ALA A 23 -8.01 -6.02 31.71
C ALA A 23 -7.38 -5.65 30.36
N TYR A 24 -8.20 -5.45 29.32
CA TYR A 24 -7.75 -5.03 28.00
C TYR A 24 -7.09 -3.65 28.02
N LEU A 25 -7.72 -2.67 28.67
CA LEU A 25 -7.15 -1.31 28.84
C LEU A 25 -5.84 -1.32 29.66
N ALA A 26 -5.78 -2.17 30.68
CA ALA A 26 -4.55 -2.33 31.46
C ALA A 26 -3.42 -2.97 30.63
N MET A 27 -3.74 -3.94 29.78
CA MET A 27 -2.78 -4.55 28.84
C MET A 27 -2.27 -3.54 27.82
N GLN A 28 -3.13 -2.65 27.28
CA GLN A 28 -2.72 -1.55 26.41
C GLN A 28 -1.79 -0.57 27.15
N GLY A 29 -2.17 -0.14 28.35
CA GLY A 29 -1.37 0.79 29.17
C GLY A 29 0.00 0.24 29.56
N MET A 30 0.14 -1.09 29.63
CA MET A 30 1.42 -1.78 29.91
C MET A 30 2.22 -2.13 28.65
N GLY A 31 1.76 -1.72 27.45
CA GLY A 31 2.40 -2.03 26.18
C GLY A 31 2.38 -3.54 25.82
N LEU A 32 1.47 -4.31 26.41
CA LEU A 32 1.31 -5.75 26.12
C LEU A 32 0.38 -6.02 24.95
N LEU A 33 -0.33 -5.01 24.48
CA LEU A 33 -1.15 -5.04 23.27
C LEU A 33 -0.73 -3.89 22.36
N PRO A 34 -0.86 -4.05 21.04
CA PRO A 34 -0.65 -2.96 20.11
C PRO A 34 -1.53 -1.75 20.47
N ASN A 35 -0.95 -0.57 20.52
CA ASN A 35 -1.70 0.65 20.81
C ASN A 35 -2.33 1.17 19.50
N PHE A 36 -3.58 0.77 19.24
CA PHE A 36 -4.38 1.26 18.11
C PHE A 36 -5.19 2.53 18.44
N ALA A 37 -4.84 3.24 19.51
CA ALA A 37 -5.60 4.42 19.94
C ALA A 37 -5.80 5.46 18.83
N ASN A 38 -4.80 5.62 17.96
CA ASN A 38 -4.89 6.53 16.80
C ASN A 38 -5.78 6.00 15.66
N ALA A 39 -6.03 4.69 15.63
CA ALA A 39 -6.87 4.06 14.61
C ALA A 39 -8.38 4.08 14.97
N ALA A 40 -8.73 4.38 16.22
CA ALA A 40 -10.12 4.48 16.63
C ALA A 40 -10.83 5.70 16.02
N PRO A 41 -12.14 5.60 15.72
CA PRO A 41 -12.93 6.76 15.33
C PRO A 41 -12.84 7.88 16.36
N LEU A 42 -12.95 9.13 15.89
CA LEU A 42 -12.97 10.27 16.82
C LEU A 42 -14.23 10.26 17.67
N ASN A 43 -14.08 10.55 18.94
CA ASN A 43 -15.21 10.77 19.84
C ASN A 43 -15.46 12.29 19.99
N LEU A 44 -16.01 12.89 18.94
CA LEU A 44 -16.42 14.29 18.97
C LEU A 44 -17.82 14.41 19.56
N GLU A 45 -18.06 15.50 20.27
CA GLU A 45 -19.37 15.78 20.87
C GLU A 45 -20.41 16.02 19.75
N PRO A 46 -21.53 15.26 19.73
CA PRO A 46 -22.58 15.46 18.71
C PRO A 46 -23.11 16.90 18.72
N GLY A 47 -23.21 17.51 17.54
CA GLY A 47 -23.63 18.90 17.40
C GLY A 47 -22.55 19.94 17.73
N SER A 48 -21.35 19.50 18.14
CA SER A 48 -20.23 20.42 18.41
C SER A 48 -19.91 21.31 17.20
N GLY A 49 -20.11 20.85 15.98
CA GLY A 49 -19.85 21.57 14.72
C GLY A 49 -20.97 22.48 14.25
N LYS A 50 -22.11 22.54 14.92
CA LYS A 50 -23.30 23.28 14.43
C LYS A 50 -22.97 24.76 14.08
N GLY A 51 -23.32 25.14 12.85
CA GLY A 51 -23.10 26.50 12.31
C GLY A 51 -21.69 26.78 11.81
N VAL A 52 -20.79 25.79 11.79
CA VAL A 52 -19.42 25.91 11.26
C VAL A 52 -19.34 25.27 9.89
N LYS A 53 -18.90 26.06 8.90
CA LYS A 53 -18.76 25.64 7.49
C LYS A 53 -17.34 25.18 7.21
N ILE A 54 -17.19 23.96 6.71
CA ILE A 54 -15.89 23.42 6.30
C ILE A 54 -15.92 23.03 4.83
N VAL A 55 -14.95 23.54 4.08
CA VAL A 55 -14.72 23.12 2.70
C VAL A 55 -13.52 22.17 2.65
N ILE A 56 -13.73 21.00 2.07
CA ILE A 56 -12.71 19.98 1.86
C ILE A 56 -12.33 19.99 0.38
N LEU A 57 -11.04 20.13 0.09
CA LEU A 57 -10.50 20.16 -1.26
C LEU A 57 -9.94 18.79 -1.61
N GLY A 58 -10.71 18.00 -2.36
CA GLY A 58 -10.42 16.64 -2.80
C GLY A 58 -11.28 15.58 -2.12
N ALA A 59 -11.80 14.64 -2.91
CA ALA A 59 -12.57 13.47 -2.47
C ALA A 59 -11.73 12.18 -2.45
N GLY A 60 -10.44 12.26 -2.12
CA GLY A 60 -9.58 11.12 -1.79
C GLY A 60 -9.90 10.55 -0.41
N MET A 61 -9.19 9.49 0.02
CA MET A 61 -9.45 8.84 1.31
C MET A 61 -9.36 9.81 2.50
N ALA A 62 -8.37 10.73 2.51
CA ALA A 62 -8.24 11.73 3.56
C ALA A 62 -9.44 12.69 3.60
N GLY A 63 -9.88 13.18 2.43
CA GLY A 63 -11.05 14.07 2.34
C GLY A 63 -12.35 13.39 2.76
N LEU A 64 -12.57 12.16 2.32
CA LEU A 64 -13.76 11.39 2.68
C LEU A 64 -13.78 11.06 4.18
N ALA A 65 -12.65 10.64 4.75
CA ALA A 65 -12.56 10.37 6.19
C ALA A 65 -12.77 11.65 7.03
N SER A 66 -12.20 12.79 6.59
CA SER A 66 -12.45 14.08 7.23
C SER A 66 -13.93 14.46 7.21
N ALA A 67 -14.60 14.27 6.07
CA ALA A 67 -16.02 14.57 5.94
C ALA A 67 -16.89 13.71 6.85
N ASP A 68 -16.63 12.40 6.90
CA ASP A 68 -17.38 11.46 7.74
C ASP A 68 -17.27 11.84 9.23
N GLU A 69 -16.07 12.10 9.73
CA GLU A 69 -15.87 12.48 11.13
C GLU A 69 -16.50 13.86 11.46
N LEU A 70 -16.41 14.83 10.55
CA LEU A 70 -17.02 16.16 10.73
C LEU A 70 -18.55 16.12 10.72
N LEU A 71 -19.14 15.38 9.78
CA LEU A 71 -20.60 15.25 9.68
C LEU A 71 -21.21 14.59 10.92
N LYS A 72 -20.54 13.59 11.52
CA LYS A 72 -20.95 12.98 12.81
C LYS A 72 -21.05 14.03 13.93
N ALA A 73 -20.16 15.02 13.90
CA ALA A 73 -20.15 16.12 14.87
C ALA A 73 -21.05 17.31 14.50
N GLY A 74 -21.77 17.24 13.37
CA GLY A 74 -22.75 18.24 12.94
C GLY A 74 -22.16 19.47 12.26
N TYR A 75 -20.97 19.40 11.69
CA TYR A 75 -20.40 20.43 10.83
C TYR A 75 -21.12 20.51 9.50
N ASP A 76 -21.20 21.71 8.89
CA ASP A 76 -21.64 21.91 7.51
C ASP A 76 -20.47 21.67 6.55
N VAL A 77 -20.49 20.56 5.84
CA VAL A 77 -19.36 20.10 5.02
C VAL A 77 -19.67 20.16 3.54
N THR A 78 -18.78 20.79 2.77
CA THR A 78 -18.78 20.73 1.30
C THR A 78 -17.46 20.17 0.80
N ILE A 79 -17.50 19.15 -0.05
CA ILE A 79 -16.32 18.54 -0.70
C ILE A 79 -16.26 18.99 -2.15
N LEU A 80 -15.17 19.64 -2.56
CA LEU A 80 -14.87 20.01 -3.94
C LEU A 80 -13.94 18.95 -4.55
N GLU A 81 -14.38 18.25 -5.58
CA GLU A 81 -13.59 17.24 -6.30
C GLU A 81 -13.52 17.58 -7.80
N ALA A 82 -12.30 17.69 -8.32
CA ALA A 82 -12.07 18.07 -9.72
C ALA A 82 -12.54 17.02 -10.74
N ARG A 83 -12.59 15.76 -10.35
CA ARG A 83 -13.06 14.64 -11.19
C ARG A 83 -14.56 14.39 -11.03
N GLY A 84 -15.12 13.60 -11.96
CA GLY A 84 -16.48 13.06 -11.84
C GLY A 84 -16.58 11.82 -10.96
N ARG A 85 -15.53 11.50 -10.16
CA ARG A 85 -15.47 10.35 -9.28
C ARG A 85 -14.80 10.66 -7.95
N VAL A 86 -15.15 9.93 -6.91
CA VAL A 86 -14.47 9.91 -5.61
C VAL A 86 -13.28 8.95 -5.61
N GLY A 87 -12.51 8.93 -4.52
CA GLY A 87 -11.43 7.98 -4.25
C GLY A 87 -10.03 8.51 -4.57
N GLY A 88 -9.92 9.55 -5.41
CA GLY A 88 -8.61 10.14 -5.75
C GLY A 88 -7.65 9.09 -6.34
N HIS A 89 -6.54 8.83 -5.64
CA HIS A 89 -5.55 7.80 -5.99
C HIS A 89 -6.11 6.38 -5.83
N ASN A 90 -7.10 6.17 -4.97
CA ASN A 90 -7.78 4.89 -4.82
C ASN A 90 -8.79 4.68 -5.96
N TRP A 91 -8.29 4.14 -7.04
CA TRP A 91 -9.03 3.96 -8.29
C TRP A 91 -8.88 2.55 -8.84
N THR A 92 -10.01 1.93 -9.19
CA THR A 92 -10.08 0.64 -9.86
C THR A 92 -10.67 0.86 -11.25
N VAL A 93 -9.95 0.42 -12.29
CA VAL A 93 -10.37 0.56 -13.69
C VAL A 93 -11.09 -0.69 -14.15
N ARG A 94 -12.22 -0.51 -14.86
CA ARG A 94 -13.10 -1.56 -15.40
C ARG A 94 -13.48 -1.26 -16.84
N ASN A 95 -14.16 -2.20 -17.47
CA ASN A 95 -14.73 -2.00 -18.80
C ASN A 95 -15.53 -0.71 -18.88
N GLY A 96 -15.27 0.08 -19.93
CA GLY A 96 -15.90 1.38 -20.17
C GLY A 96 -15.22 2.58 -19.52
N ASP A 97 -14.35 2.37 -18.52
CA ASP A 97 -13.60 3.46 -17.90
C ASP A 97 -12.60 4.09 -18.88
N LYS A 98 -12.46 5.41 -18.78
CA LYS A 98 -11.49 6.19 -19.56
C LYS A 98 -10.32 6.61 -18.65
N VAL A 99 -9.11 6.39 -19.14
CA VAL A 99 -7.87 6.87 -18.52
C VAL A 99 -7.35 8.04 -19.34
N GLU A 100 -7.55 9.24 -18.79
CA GLU A 100 -7.07 10.50 -19.39
C GLU A 100 -5.67 10.81 -18.87
N SER A 101 -4.81 11.34 -19.74
CA SER A 101 -3.44 11.78 -19.41
C SER A 101 -3.25 13.27 -19.69
N THR A 102 -2.28 13.89 -19.00
CA THR A 102 -1.94 15.32 -19.16
C THR A 102 -1.35 15.65 -20.53
N ASP A 103 -0.93 14.66 -21.32
CA ASP A 103 -0.50 14.85 -22.69
C ASP A 103 -1.67 14.81 -23.71
N GLY A 104 -2.92 14.72 -23.22
CA GLY A 104 -4.12 14.65 -24.03
C GLY A 104 -4.49 13.27 -24.51
N SER A 105 -3.67 12.24 -24.25
CA SER A 105 -4.01 10.87 -24.61
C SER A 105 -5.15 10.33 -23.73
N VAL A 106 -6.04 9.54 -24.34
CA VAL A 106 -7.17 8.90 -23.67
C VAL A 106 -7.18 7.42 -24.06
N GLN A 107 -7.17 6.56 -23.05
CA GLN A 107 -7.34 5.12 -23.21
C GLN A 107 -8.72 4.72 -22.71
N GLN A 108 -9.40 3.84 -23.43
CA GLN A 108 -10.65 3.23 -22.96
C GLN A 108 -10.38 1.78 -22.56
N CYS A 109 -10.74 1.44 -21.32
CA CYS A 109 -10.66 0.06 -20.85
C CYS A 109 -11.73 -0.80 -21.52
N THR A 110 -11.30 -1.91 -22.12
CA THR A 110 -12.15 -2.85 -22.86
C THR A 110 -12.11 -4.28 -22.29
N TYR A 111 -11.82 -4.41 -20.99
CA TYR A 111 -11.78 -5.72 -20.32
C TYR A 111 -13.11 -6.45 -20.41
N ASP A 112 -13.05 -7.76 -20.36
CA ASP A 112 -14.28 -8.57 -20.29
C ASP A 112 -15.06 -8.25 -19.01
N PRO A 113 -16.39 -8.41 -18.99
CA PRO A 113 -17.21 -8.13 -17.82
C PRO A 113 -16.71 -8.86 -16.56
N GLY A 114 -16.65 -8.13 -15.45
CA GLY A 114 -16.16 -8.63 -14.17
C GLY A 114 -14.65 -8.58 -13.97
N HIS A 115 -13.87 -8.22 -15.00
CA HIS A 115 -12.45 -7.95 -14.85
C HIS A 115 -12.19 -6.49 -14.47
N TYR A 116 -11.20 -6.29 -13.64
CA TYR A 116 -10.75 -4.97 -13.18
C TYR A 116 -9.29 -5.00 -12.76
N PHE A 117 -8.65 -3.84 -12.66
CA PHE A 117 -7.39 -3.75 -11.97
C PHE A 117 -7.30 -2.49 -11.08
N ASN A 118 -6.63 -2.64 -9.95
CA ASN A 118 -6.40 -1.59 -8.98
C ASN A 118 -5.19 -0.75 -9.41
N THR A 119 -5.44 0.46 -9.88
CA THR A 119 -4.40 1.33 -10.43
C THR A 119 -3.57 2.04 -9.37
N GLY A 120 -4.17 2.32 -8.21
CA GLY A 120 -3.53 2.85 -7.02
C GLY A 120 -3.23 1.75 -5.99
N PRO A 121 -3.70 1.85 -4.74
CA PRO A 121 -3.55 0.80 -3.75
C PRO A 121 -4.22 -0.50 -4.22
N ALA A 122 -3.69 -1.66 -3.80
CA ALA A 122 -4.20 -2.95 -4.22
C ALA A 122 -4.35 -3.96 -3.07
N ARG A 123 -3.85 -3.63 -1.88
CA ARG A 123 -3.86 -4.51 -0.71
C ARG A 123 -4.00 -3.73 0.59
N LEU A 124 -4.42 -4.42 1.65
CA LEU A 124 -4.64 -3.90 3.00
C LEU A 124 -3.89 -4.77 4.01
N PRO A 125 -2.81 -4.25 4.64
CA PRO A 125 -2.17 -4.92 5.76
C PRO A 125 -3.11 -5.06 6.96
N THR A 126 -3.04 -6.18 7.67
CA THR A 126 -3.96 -6.45 8.80
C THR A 126 -3.75 -5.57 10.02
N HIS A 127 -2.61 -4.91 10.15
CA HIS A 127 -2.37 -3.92 11.20
C HIS A 127 -2.94 -2.53 10.86
N HIS A 128 -3.42 -2.28 9.64
CA HIS A 128 -4.06 -1.05 9.21
C HIS A 128 -5.51 -0.97 9.73
N GLN A 129 -5.67 -0.70 11.00
CA GLN A 129 -6.95 -0.85 11.70
C GLN A 129 -7.98 0.24 11.38
N ALA A 130 -7.57 1.45 10.99
CA ALA A 130 -8.50 2.51 10.66
C ALA A 130 -9.23 2.22 9.34
N ILE A 131 -8.51 1.78 8.31
CA ILE A 131 -9.13 1.41 7.02
C ILE A 131 -9.95 0.13 7.14
N LEU A 132 -9.48 -0.88 7.88
CA LEU A 132 -10.23 -2.10 8.13
C LEU A 132 -11.48 -1.84 8.97
N GLY A 133 -11.42 -0.87 9.90
CA GLY A 133 -12.56 -0.37 10.64
C GLY A 133 -13.64 0.20 9.73
N TYR A 134 -13.26 1.01 8.74
CA TYR A 134 -14.19 1.49 7.71
C TYR A 134 -14.73 0.35 6.83
N CYS A 135 -13.92 -0.61 6.43
CA CYS A 135 -14.42 -1.77 5.68
C CYS A 135 -15.52 -2.49 6.45
N LYS A 136 -15.31 -2.75 7.74
CA LYS A 136 -16.29 -3.39 8.63
C LYS A 136 -17.56 -2.55 8.80
N GLU A 137 -17.40 -1.25 9.11
CA GLU A 137 -18.52 -0.32 9.35
C GLU A 137 -19.40 -0.16 8.11
N LEU A 138 -18.79 -0.14 6.92
CA LEU A 138 -19.45 0.12 5.65
C LEU A 138 -19.92 -1.16 4.94
N GLY A 139 -19.67 -2.34 5.52
CA GLY A 139 -20.02 -3.62 4.91
C GLY A 139 -19.27 -3.90 3.61
N VAL A 140 -18.03 -3.43 3.48
CA VAL A 140 -17.15 -3.75 2.35
C VAL A 140 -16.65 -5.17 2.53
N GLU A 141 -17.04 -6.06 1.64
CA GLU A 141 -16.59 -7.45 1.64
C GLU A 141 -15.10 -7.52 1.32
N LEU A 142 -14.36 -8.30 2.11
CA LEU A 142 -12.92 -8.50 1.96
C LEU A 142 -12.61 -9.96 1.63
N GLU A 143 -11.61 -10.16 0.80
CA GLU A 143 -11.00 -11.46 0.52
C GLU A 143 -9.50 -11.40 0.79
N VAL A 144 -8.84 -12.56 0.89
CA VAL A 144 -7.40 -12.65 1.05
C VAL A 144 -6.69 -12.20 -0.21
N GLU A 145 -5.75 -11.27 -0.07
CA GLU A 145 -4.78 -10.93 -1.09
C GLU A 145 -3.51 -11.74 -0.84
N VAL A 146 -3.11 -12.54 -1.81
CA VAL A 146 -1.88 -13.34 -1.77
C VAL A 146 -0.72 -12.45 -2.17
N ASN A 147 -0.02 -11.91 -1.18
CA ASN A 147 1.07 -10.96 -1.43
C ASN A 147 2.35 -11.65 -1.90
N SER A 148 2.63 -12.87 -1.44
CA SER A 148 3.81 -13.63 -1.83
C SER A 148 3.45 -15.06 -2.25
N SER A 149 4.08 -15.52 -3.29
CA SER A 149 3.95 -16.89 -3.79
C SER A 149 5.32 -17.53 -4.01
N ARG A 150 5.57 -18.63 -3.33
CA ARG A 150 6.80 -19.41 -3.52
C ARG A 150 6.93 -20.00 -4.93
N SER A 151 5.84 -20.03 -5.70
CA SER A 151 5.84 -20.43 -7.11
C SER A 151 6.19 -19.30 -8.08
N ALA A 152 6.13 -18.04 -7.65
CA ALA A 152 6.50 -16.88 -8.46
C ALA A 152 8.00 -16.88 -8.82
N TYR A 153 8.42 -15.91 -9.63
CA TYR A 153 9.77 -15.87 -10.18
C TYR A 153 10.50 -14.57 -9.85
N LEU A 154 11.81 -14.68 -9.74
CA LEU A 154 12.77 -13.58 -9.68
C LEU A 154 13.59 -13.58 -10.97
N ARG A 155 13.85 -12.43 -11.55
CA ARG A 155 14.68 -12.28 -12.75
C ARG A 155 15.59 -11.07 -12.65
N ASN A 156 16.90 -11.33 -12.74
CA ASN A 156 17.90 -10.33 -13.06
C ASN A 156 18.44 -10.65 -14.46
N ALA A 157 18.28 -9.72 -15.40
CA ALA A 157 18.73 -9.93 -16.77
C ALA A 157 20.24 -10.18 -16.90
N LYS A 158 21.03 -9.77 -15.91
CA LYS A 158 22.50 -9.89 -15.87
C LYS A 158 23.00 -11.14 -15.14
N ALA A 159 22.11 -11.88 -14.46
CA ALA A 159 22.45 -13.08 -13.70
C ALA A 159 21.78 -14.30 -14.30
N ASN A 160 22.31 -15.51 -14.00
CA ASN A 160 21.76 -16.81 -14.43
C ASN A 160 21.49 -16.87 -15.95
N GLY A 161 22.30 -16.19 -16.77
CA GLY A 161 22.06 -16.08 -18.22
C GLY A 161 20.73 -15.38 -18.58
N GLY A 162 20.22 -14.51 -17.72
CA GLY A 162 18.94 -13.81 -17.87
C GLY A 162 17.71 -14.69 -17.61
N LYS A 163 17.88 -15.95 -17.21
CA LYS A 163 16.79 -16.89 -16.95
C LYS A 163 16.16 -16.61 -15.58
N PRO A 164 14.82 -16.67 -15.45
CA PRO A 164 14.16 -16.51 -14.18
C PRO A 164 14.47 -17.66 -13.20
N ILE A 165 14.51 -17.33 -11.92
CA ILE A 165 14.68 -18.30 -10.81
C ILE A 165 13.39 -18.31 -10.01
N GLN A 166 12.87 -19.52 -9.73
CA GLN A 166 11.67 -19.64 -8.92
C GLN A 166 11.95 -19.18 -7.47
N TYR A 167 11.04 -18.40 -6.92
CA TYR A 167 11.18 -17.75 -5.60
C TYR A 167 11.54 -18.74 -4.49
N ARG A 168 10.89 -19.95 -4.47
CA ARG A 168 11.20 -21.00 -3.50
C ARG A 168 12.65 -21.50 -3.59
N ARG A 169 13.24 -21.53 -4.80
CA ARG A 169 14.64 -21.95 -4.98
C ARG A 169 15.58 -20.91 -4.40
N ALA A 170 15.39 -19.64 -4.79
CA ALA A 170 16.22 -18.55 -4.28
C ALA A 170 16.25 -18.53 -2.74
N ILE A 171 15.10 -18.67 -2.09
CA ILE A 171 15.03 -18.64 -0.63
C ILE A 171 15.66 -19.87 0.00
N ASN A 172 15.26 -21.08 -0.43
CA ASN A 172 15.68 -22.29 0.29
C ASN A 172 17.13 -22.66 0.01
N ASP A 173 17.61 -22.43 -1.22
CA ASP A 173 19.01 -22.70 -1.56
C ASP A 173 19.93 -21.68 -0.86
N THR A 174 19.53 -20.40 -0.75
CA THR A 174 20.25 -19.42 0.07
C THR A 174 20.30 -19.83 1.53
N ARG A 175 19.17 -20.26 2.12
CA ARG A 175 19.14 -20.80 3.50
C ARG A 175 20.08 -21.98 3.69
N GLY A 176 20.10 -22.90 2.73
CA GLY A 176 20.99 -24.06 2.75
C GLY A 176 22.47 -23.66 2.78
N HIS A 177 22.89 -22.85 1.82
CA HIS A 177 24.29 -22.38 1.74
C HIS A 177 24.71 -21.55 2.95
N VAL A 178 23.87 -20.61 3.42
CA VAL A 178 24.17 -19.81 4.62
C VAL A 178 24.29 -20.67 5.85
N SER A 179 23.43 -21.69 6.01
CA SER A 179 23.49 -22.62 7.12
C SER A 179 24.75 -23.49 7.08
N GLU A 180 25.14 -23.96 5.91
CA GLU A 180 26.41 -24.71 5.75
C GLU A 180 27.60 -23.83 6.11
N LEU A 181 27.69 -22.61 5.57
CA LEU A 181 28.79 -21.68 5.85
C LEU A 181 28.89 -21.35 7.34
N LEU A 182 27.77 -21.06 8.00
CA LEU A 182 27.74 -20.74 9.43
C LEU A 182 28.11 -21.96 10.29
N THR A 183 27.65 -23.16 9.91
CA THR A 183 28.04 -24.41 10.58
C THR A 183 29.54 -24.67 10.47
N LYS A 184 30.13 -24.44 9.30
CA LYS A 184 31.60 -24.51 9.12
C LYS A 184 32.34 -23.52 10.00
N ALA A 185 31.85 -22.25 10.07
CA ALA A 185 32.47 -21.22 10.91
C ALA A 185 32.42 -21.61 12.41
N ILE A 186 31.30 -22.17 12.89
CA ILE A 186 31.16 -22.66 14.27
C ILE A 186 32.16 -23.79 14.54
N ASN A 187 32.23 -24.79 13.65
CA ASN A 187 33.10 -25.94 13.81
C ASN A 187 34.60 -25.61 13.72
N GLN A 188 34.95 -24.51 13.05
CA GLN A 188 36.31 -23.98 12.96
C GLN A 188 36.68 -23.05 14.12
N GLY A 189 35.79 -22.85 15.09
CA GLY A 189 36.04 -22.01 16.26
C GLY A 189 35.90 -20.49 16.02
N ALA A 190 35.42 -20.07 14.85
CA ALA A 190 35.30 -18.65 14.52
C ALA A 190 34.31 -17.89 15.43
N LEU A 191 33.38 -18.59 16.09
CA LEU A 191 32.37 -18.01 17.00
C LEU A 191 32.61 -18.42 18.47
N ASP A 192 33.84 -18.74 18.87
CA ASP A 192 34.17 -19.20 20.22
C ASP A 192 34.03 -18.11 21.29
N LYS A 193 34.05 -16.85 20.87
CA LYS A 193 33.82 -15.70 21.77
C LYS A 193 32.35 -15.43 22.00
N GLU A 194 31.50 -15.69 21.01
CA GLU A 194 30.07 -15.37 21.00
C GLU A 194 29.21 -16.52 21.55
N LEU A 195 29.64 -17.78 21.36
CA LEU A 195 28.87 -18.97 21.70
C LEU A 195 29.65 -19.89 22.65
N ASN A 196 29.02 -20.28 23.75
CA ASN A 196 29.54 -21.37 24.59
C ASN A 196 29.31 -22.75 23.91
N ALA A 197 29.88 -23.84 24.48
CA ALA A 197 29.79 -25.16 23.87
C ALA A 197 28.35 -25.66 23.67
N ALA A 198 27.47 -25.44 24.66
CA ALA A 198 26.06 -25.84 24.57
C ALA A 198 25.30 -25.03 23.51
N ASP A 199 25.58 -23.74 23.37
CA ASP A 199 24.95 -22.89 22.37
C ASP A 199 25.43 -23.23 20.94
N LYS A 200 26.69 -23.63 20.77
CA LYS A 200 27.21 -24.15 19.50
C LYS A 200 26.45 -25.39 19.05
N GLU A 201 26.28 -26.39 19.95
CA GLU A 201 25.52 -27.59 19.65
C GLU A 201 24.08 -27.28 19.23
N ARG A 202 23.39 -26.41 19.99
CA ARG A 202 22.02 -25.97 19.66
C ARG A 202 21.96 -25.23 18.34
N MET A 203 22.94 -24.35 18.06
CA MET A 203 23.00 -23.61 16.79
C MET A 203 23.21 -24.53 15.60
N VAL A 204 24.12 -25.50 15.71
CA VAL A 204 24.35 -26.49 14.65
C VAL A 204 23.09 -27.33 14.41
N ALA A 205 22.39 -27.77 15.48
CA ALA A 205 21.13 -28.47 15.37
C ALA A 205 20.04 -27.64 14.67
N PHE A 206 19.93 -26.35 15.02
CA PHE A 206 19.02 -25.41 14.36
C PHE A 206 19.39 -25.26 12.88
N LEU A 207 20.66 -24.99 12.55
CA LEU A 207 21.12 -24.76 11.17
C LEU A 207 20.91 -26.00 10.30
N LYS A 208 21.08 -27.19 10.86
CA LYS A 208 20.79 -28.45 10.16
C LYS A 208 19.32 -28.50 9.70
N GLN A 209 18.38 -28.14 10.57
CA GLN A 209 16.95 -28.08 10.22
C GLN A 209 16.62 -26.88 9.32
N TYR A 210 17.13 -25.71 9.63
CA TYR A 210 16.84 -24.47 8.91
C TYR A 210 17.32 -24.53 7.46
N GLY A 211 18.57 -25.01 7.25
CA GLY A 211 19.20 -25.15 5.95
C GLY A 211 18.89 -26.48 5.24
N ASP A 212 18.19 -27.42 5.89
CA ASP A 212 17.98 -28.78 5.36
C ASP A 212 19.31 -29.46 5.01
N LEU A 213 20.31 -29.37 5.94
CA LEU A 213 21.64 -29.93 5.73
C LEU A 213 21.61 -31.46 5.89
N SER A 214 22.43 -32.12 5.08
CA SER A 214 22.69 -33.56 5.19
C SER A 214 23.33 -33.94 6.54
N PRO A 215 23.38 -35.22 6.91
CA PRO A 215 24.00 -35.65 8.17
C PRO A 215 25.43 -35.16 8.37
N ASP A 216 26.19 -35.00 7.28
CA ASP A 216 27.56 -34.50 7.23
C ASP A 216 27.65 -32.97 7.19
N LEU A 217 26.52 -32.27 7.43
CA LEU A 217 26.41 -30.82 7.56
C LEU A 217 26.68 -30.02 6.26
N PHE A 218 26.53 -30.67 5.11
CA PHE A 218 26.61 -30.01 3.80
C PHE A 218 25.22 -29.78 3.22
N TYR A 219 25.08 -28.69 2.47
CA TYR A 219 23.88 -28.45 1.67
C TYR A 219 23.99 -29.21 0.34
N LYS A 220 23.10 -30.17 0.14
CA LYS A 220 23.03 -31.00 -1.07
C LYS A 220 21.74 -30.81 -1.86
N GLY A 221 21.04 -29.69 -1.61
CA GLY A 221 19.70 -29.41 -2.13
C GLY A 221 18.60 -29.78 -1.14
N SER A 222 17.40 -29.31 -1.44
CA SER A 222 16.23 -29.48 -0.57
C SER A 222 14.95 -29.71 -1.37
N LYS A 223 14.09 -30.58 -0.89
CA LYS A 223 12.71 -30.73 -1.41
C LYS A 223 11.90 -29.43 -1.28
N ARG A 224 12.28 -28.55 -0.34
CA ARG A 224 11.67 -27.21 -0.16
C ARG A 224 11.91 -26.29 -1.36
N SER A 225 12.98 -26.54 -2.14
CA SER A 225 13.30 -25.81 -3.38
C SER A 225 12.49 -26.29 -4.59
N GLY A 226 11.64 -27.31 -4.41
CA GLY A 226 10.78 -27.87 -5.45
C GLY A 226 11.35 -29.11 -6.14
N TRP A 227 10.75 -29.47 -7.25
CA TRP A 227 10.94 -30.77 -7.88
C TRP A 227 11.22 -30.63 -9.39
N LYS A 228 12.17 -31.39 -9.91
CA LYS A 228 12.33 -31.66 -11.34
C LYS A 228 11.16 -32.48 -11.86
N SER A 229 10.82 -33.57 -11.12
CA SER A 229 9.60 -34.33 -11.34
C SER A 229 8.85 -34.46 -10.03
N LEU A 230 7.58 -34.12 -10.03
CA LEU A 230 6.72 -34.21 -8.85
C LEU A 230 6.58 -35.70 -8.40
N PRO A 231 6.49 -35.94 -7.09
CA PRO A 231 6.10 -37.27 -6.60
C PRO A 231 4.65 -37.57 -7.05
N GLY A 232 4.40 -38.83 -7.31
CA GLY A 232 3.10 -39.36 -7.72
C GLY A 232 2.65 -40.51 -6.83
N ALA A 233 1.80 -41.34 -7.37
CA ALA A 233 1.34 -42.57 -6.71
C ALA A 233 2.35 -43.74 -6.91
N ALA A 234 2.24 -44.74 -6.06
CA ALA A 234 3.05 -45.96 -6.08
C ALA A 234 4.56 -45.67 -6.09
N ASP A 235 5.28 -46.10 -7.11
CA ASP A 235 6.73 -45.94 -7.21
C ASP A 235 7.22 -44.58 -7.69
N ALA A 236 6.33 -43.62 -7.91
CA ALA A 236 6.68 -42.29 -8.36
C ALA A 236 7.18 -41.39 -7.20
N VAL A 237 8.40 -41.64 -6.73
CA VAL A 237 9.00 -40.96 -5.56
C VAL A 237 9.23 -39.46 -5.77
N GLY A 238 9.34 -39.01 -7.03
CA GLY A 238 9.71 -37.67 -7.37
C GLY A 238 11.22 -37.40 -7.30
N VAL A 239 11.67 -36.38 -8.03
CA VAL A 239 13.09 -35.96 -8.08
C VAL A 239 13.19 -34.50 -7.68
N PRO A 240 13.84 -34.16 -6.57
CA PRO A 240 14.08 -32.77 -6.19
C PRO A 240 14.89 -32.01 -7.24
N ASN A 241 14.76 -30.67 -7.26
CA ASN A 241 15.66 -29.82 -8.02
C ASN A 241 17.10 -29.94 -7.50
N ASP A 242 18.09 -29.88 -8.40
CA ASP A 242 19.48 -29.66 -7.98
C ASP A 242 19.57 -28.27 -7.35
N PRO A 243 20.41 -28.08 -6.31
CA PRO A 243 20.62 -26.77 -5.71
C PRO A 243 21.24 -25.81 -6.72
N LEU A 244 20.85 -24.54 -6.61
CA LEU A 244 21.57 -23.47 -7.27
C LEU A 244 22.92 -23.24 -6.57
N ASP A 245 23.97 -22.95 -7.34
CA ASP A 245 25.23 -22.57 -6.76
C ASP A 245 25.13 -21.25 -6.00
N LEU A 246 25.90 -21.10 -4.92
CA LEU A 246 25.90 -19.89 -4.12
C LEU A 246 26.26 -18.65 -4.95
N SER A 247 27.21 -18.77 -5.89
CA SER A 247 27.57 -17.68 -6.81
C SER A 247 26.39 -17.21 -7.65
N THR A 248 25.58 -18.13 -8.18
CA THR A 248 24.37 -17.81 -8.94
C THR A 248 23.37 -17.02 -8.08
N LEU A 249 23.23 -17.38 -6.80
CA LEU A 249 22.32 -16.69 -5.86
C LEU A 249 22.86 -15.31 -5.48
N LEU A 250 24.17 -15.15 -5.31
CA LEU A 250 24.82 -13.86 -5.04
C LEU A 250 24.72 -12.94 -6.26
N ASP A 251 24.97 -13.47 -7.47
CA ASP A 251 24.85 -12.71 -8.72
C ASP A 251 23.42 -12.27 -9.02
N LEU A 252 22.41 -13.03 -8.55
CA LEU A 252 21.00 -12.64 -8.69
C LEU A 252 20.75 -11.26 -8.07
N ASP A 253 21.37 -10.95 -6.94
CA ASP A 253 21.37 -9.65 -6.26
C ASP A 253 19.96 -9.04 -6.15
N MET A 254 18.99 -9.85 -5.70
CA MET A 254 17.58 -9.47 -5.50
C MET A 254 17.14 -9.71 -4.05
N TRP A 255 18.02 -9.40 -3.10
CA TRP A 255 17.78 -9.68 -1.68
C TRP A 255 16.54 -8.98 -1.14
N THR A 256 16.32 -7.72 -1.51
CA THR A 256 15.10 -6.98 -1.13
C THR A 256 13.83 -7.71 -1.58
N SER A 257 13.84 -8.32 -2.78
CA SER A 257 12.71 -9.12 -3.24
C SER A 257 12.61 -10.45 -2.49
N VAL A 258 13.75 -11.07 -2.14
CA VAL A 258 13.79 -12.34 -1.39
C VAL A 258 13.22 -12.20 0.02
N ILE A 259 13.47 -11.06 0.66
CA ILE A 259 12.98 -10.76 2.02
C ILE A 259 11.77 -9.80 2.01
N PHE A 260 11.03 -9.74 0.90
CA PHE A 260 9.94 -8.79 0.71
C PHE A 260 8.89 -8.84 1.82
N GLU A 261 8.54 -10.05 2.30
CA GLU A 261 7.58 -10.26 3.38
C GLU A 261 8.14 -9.97 4.79
N ASP A 262 9.42 -9.60 4.94
CA ASP A 262 9.98 -9.26 6.24
C ASP A 262 9.55 -7.84 6.68
N SER A 263 9.11 -6.98 5.74
CA SER A 263 8.45 -5.72 6.07
C SER A 263 7.06 -5.97 6.64
N ILE A 264 6.73 -5.33 7.77
CA ILE A 264 5.42 -5.48 8.42
C ILE A 264 4.26 -5.13 7.48
N ASP A 265 4.44 -4.15 6.60
CA ASP A 265 3.42 -3.72 5.64
C ASP A 265 3.20 -4.71 4.50
N ASP A 266 4.08 -5.70 4.37
CA ASP A 266 4.06 -6.69 3.30
C ASP A 266 3.85 -8.13 3.80
N GLN A 267 3.70 -8.31 5.12
CA GLN A 267 3.48 -9.63 5.72
C GLN A 267 2.07 -10.17 5.49
N ALA A 268 1.97 -11.46 5.32
CA ALA A 268 0.69 -12.15 5.35
C ALA A 268 0.04 -12.03 6.77
N THR A 269 -1.30 -11.96 6.93
CA THR A 269 -2.29 -12.00 5.86
C THR A 269 -2.54 -10.61 5.32
N MET A 270 -2.60 -10.49 4.00
CA MET A 270 -3.04 -9.25 3.34
C MET A 270 -4.50 -9.43 2.90
N LEU A 271 -5.22 -8.33 2.82
CA LEU A 271 -6.62 -8.32 2.40
C LEU A 271 -6.84 -7.39 1.21
N GLN A 272 -7.88 -7.63 0.44
CA GLN A 272 -8.37 -6.74 -0.60
C GLN A 272 -9.91 -6.74 -0.64
N PRO A 273 -10.56 -5.62 -1.04
CA PRO A 273 -12.01 -5.62 -1.25
C PRO A 273 -12.40 -6.44 -2.47
N VAL A 274 -13.45 -7.25 -2.31
CA VAL A 274 -14.09 -7.92 -3.44
C VAL A 274 -14.65 -6.86 -4.40
N GLY A 275 -14.30 -6.99 -5.69
CA GLY A 275 -14.73 -6.04 -6.72
C GLY A 275 -13.81 -4.82 -6.88
N GLY A 276 -12.71 -4.71 -6.12
CA GLY A 276 -11.66 -3.70 -6.29
C GLY A 276 -11.59 -2.68 -5.16
N MET A 277 -10.44 -2.04 -5.06
CA MET A 277 -10.10 -1.14 -3.94
C MET A 277 -11.02 0.09 -3.84
N ASP A 278 -11.60 0.55 -4.94
CA ASP A 278 -12.51 1.70 -4.96
C ASP A 278 -13.89 1.42 -4.33
N MET A 279 -14.16 0.17 -3.96
CA MET A 279 -15.35 -0.18 -3.18
C MET A 279 -15.36 0.54 -1.82
N ILE A 280 -14.18 0.80 -1.22
CA ILE A 280 -14.06 1.51 0.06
C ILE A 280 -14.47 2.99 -0.07
N PRO A 281 -13.81 3.82 -0.91
CA PRO A 281 -14.22 5.23 -1.05
C PRO A 281 -15.64 5.39 -1.59
N LYS A 282 -16.12 4.48 -2.44
CA LYS A 282 -17.52 4.50 -2.91
C LYS A 282 -18.52 4.22 -1.77
N ALA A 283 -18.20 3.27 -0.89
CA ALA A 283 -19.05 2.98 0.27
C ALA A 283 -19.07 4.16 1.25
N LEU A 284 -17.92 4.76 1.50
CA LEU A 284 -17.81 5.93 2.37
C LEU A 284 -18.54 7.16 1.78
N ALA A 285 -18.43 7.39 0.47
CA ALA A 285 -19.17 8.45 -0.20
C ALA A 285 -20.69 8.24 -0.15
N ARG A 286 -21.17 6.99 -0.26
CA ARG A 286 -22.61 6.68 -0.05
C ARG A 286 -23.08 7.02 1.36
N LYS A 287 -22.27 6.72 2.38
CA LYS A 287 -22.56 7.06 3.78
C LYS A 287 -22.63 8.58 4.01
N ILE A 288 -21.67 9.32 3.46
CA ILE A 288 -21.61 10.79 3.53
C ILE A 288 -22.84 11.43 2.87
N GLY A 289 -23.31 10.85 1.77
CA GLY A 289 -24.47 11.34 1.02
C GLY A 289 -24.13 12.38 -0.05
N PRO A 290 -24.91 12.43 -1.14
CA PRO A 290 -24.57 13.24 -2.32
C PRO A 290 -24.59 14.75 -2.08
N ALA A 291 -25.33 15.24 -1.09
CA ALA A 291 -25.45 16.68 -0.80
C ALA A 291 -24.13 17.35 -0.43
N ALA A 292 -23.19 16.60 0.17
CA ALA A 292 -21.89 17.12 0.55
C ALA A 292 -20.92 17.31 -0.64
N PHE A 293 -21.19 16.69 -1.80
CA PHE A 293 -20.26 16.68 -2.92
C PHE A 293 -20.56 17.75 -3.98
N ARG A 294 -19.49 18.35 -4.47
CA ARG A 294 -19.44 19.09 -5.73
C ARG A 294 -18.37 18.41 -6.60
N LEU A 295 -18.77 17.40 -7.36
CA LEU A 295 -17.91 16.77 -8.36
C LEU A 295 -17.72 17.67 -9.56
N MET A 296 -16.71 17.41 -10.39
CA MET A 296 -16.30 18.24 -11.53
C MET A 296 -15.94 19.68 -11.13
N SER A 297 -15.57 19.91 -9.87
CA SER A 297 -15.27 21.23 -9.30
C SER A 297 -13.77 21.39 -9.10
N GLU A 298 -13.13 22.04 -10.07
CA GLU A 298 -11.69 22.29 -10.09
C GLU A 298 -11.34 23.56 -9.33
N VAL A 299 -10.62 23.42 -8.21
CA VAL A 299 -10.16 24.56 -7.40
C VAL A 299 -9.18 25.42 -8.20
N GLN A 300 -9.46 26.72 -8.27
CA GLN A 300 -8.67 27.73 -9.01
C GLN A 300 -7.91 28.68 -8.09
N GLU A 301 -8.47 29.00 -6.91
CA GLU A 301 -7.84 29.88 -5.93
C GLU A 301 -8.22 29.47 -4.50
N ILE A 302 -7.29 29.68 -3.57
CA ILE A 302 -7.46 29.46 -2.12
C ILE A 302 -7.05 30.75 -1.41
N ARG A 303 -8.03 31.50 -0.90
CA ARG A 303 -7.80 32.84 -0.32
C ARG A 303 -8.18 32.87 1.15
N ARG A 304 -7.42 33.63 1.93
CA ARG A 304 -7.74 33.97 3.32
C ARG A 304 -8.72 35.12 3.36
N THR A 305 -9.66 35.09 4.28
CA THR A 305 -10.55 36.24 4.58
C THR A 305 -10.36 36.66 6.03
N ALA A 306 -11.01 37.74 6.44
CA ALA A 306 -10.95 38.22 7.82
C ALA A 306 -11.47 37.17 8.84
N THR A 307 -12.43 36.33 8.44
CA THR A 307 -13.11 35.38 9.34
C THR A 307 -12.93 33.92 8.96
N GLY A 308 -12.25 33.60 7.85
CA GLY A 308 -12.10 32.23 7.37
C GLY A 308 -11.39 32.18 6.02
N ALA A 309 -12.00 31.53 5.06
CA ALA A 309 -11.44 31.33 3.71
C ALA A 309 -12.48 31.52 2.61
N ARG A 310 -12.00 31.89 1.42
CA ARG A 310 -12.75 31.93 0.15
C ARG A 310 -12.06 30.99 -0.84
N ILE A 311 -12.82 30.08 -1.40
CA ILE A 311 -12.35 29.15 -2.42
C ILE A 311 -13.05 29.49 -3.74
N VAL A 312 -12.27 29.72 -4.78
CA VAL A 312 -12.75 29.86 -6.16
C VAL A 312 -12.55 28.54 -6.89
N TYR A 313 -13.59 28.05 -7.53
CA TYR A 313 -13.53 26.82 -8.30
C TYR A 313 -14.30 26.92 -9.60
N ARG A 314 -13.85 26.17 -10.60
CA ARG A 314 -14.50 26.05 -11.91
C ARG A 314 -15.30 24.75 -11.97
N ASP A 315 -16.57 24.83 -12.30
CA ASP A 315 -17.37 23.69 -12.70
C ASP A 315 -16.92 23.26 -14.12
N ARG A 316 -16.28 22.09 -14.19
CA ARG A 316 -15.73 21.56 -15.46
C ARG A 316 -16.81 21.11 -16.44
N ALA A 317 -18.01 20.81 -15.96
CA ALA A 317 -19.13 20.41 -16.83
C ALA A 317 -19.74 21.61 -17.55
N THR A 318 -19.83 22.77 -16.86
CA THR A 318 -20.45 23.98 -17.41
C THR A 318 -19.44 25.06 -17.81
N GLY A 319 -18.19 24.95 -17.37
CA GLY A 319 -17.14 25.95 -17.54
C GLY A 319 -17.29 27.18 -16.63
N LYS A 320 -18.34 27.26 -15.80
CA LYS A 320 -18.62 28.40 -14.93
C LYS A 320 -17.73 28.41 -13.71
N THR A 321 -17.35 29.65 -13.30
CA THR A 321 -16.60 29.86 -12.05
C THR A 321 -17.57 30.18 -10.92
N HIS A 322 -17.29 29.60 -9.76
CA HIS A 322 -18.07 29.76 -8.53
C HIS A 322 -17.15 30.09 -7.36
N GLU A 323 -17.76 30.67 -6.31
CA GLU A 323 -17.07 30.90 -5.03
C GLU A 323 -17.82 30.24 -3.89
N ILE A 324 -17.07 29.81 -2.87
CA ILE A 324 -17.61 29.30 -1.61
C ILE A 324 -16.80 29.86 -0.44
N LEU A 325 -17.51 30.29 0.60
CA LEU A 325 -16.91 30.77 1.85
C LEU A 325 -16.96 29.66 2.90
N ALA A 326 -15.91 29.54 3.70
CA ALA A 326 -15.78 28.57 4.78
C ALA A 326 -15.10 29.18 6.00
N ASP A 327 -15.43 28.67 7.19
CA ASP A 327 -14.70 29.00 8.42
C ASP A 327 -13.33 28.31 8.42
N TYR A 328 -13.27 27.06 7.93
CA TYR A 328 -12.04 26.28 7.80
C TYR A 328 -12.01 25.52 6.47
N VAL A 329 -10.79 25.24 6.01
CA VAL A 329 -10.53 24.48 4.79
C VAL A 329 -9.60 23.32 5.14
N ILE A 330 -9.96 22.10 4.69
CA ILE A 330 -9.08 20.93 4.72
C ILE A 330 -8.60 20.67 3.29
N CYS A 331 -7.30 20.87 3.05
CA CYS A 331 -6.68 20.62 1.76
C CYS A 331 -6.12 19.19 1.70
N THR A 332 -6.63 18.39 0.76
CA THR A 332 -6.13 17.03 0.49
C THR A 332 -5.60 16.89 -0.94
N ILE A 333 -5.38 18.04 -1.62
CA ILE A 333 -4.87 18.08 -2.99
C ILE A 333 -3.40 17.62 -3.00
N PRO A 334 -2.99 16.74 -3.95
CA PRO A 334 -1.60 16.37 -4.13
C PRO A 334 -0.68 17.58 -4.36
N LEU A 335 0.50 17.59 -3.75
CA LEU A 335 1.40 18.75 -3.74
C LEU A 335 1.75 19.29 -5.15
N PRO A 336 2.05 18.44 -6.17
CA PRO A 336 2.35 18.95 -7.51
C PRO A 336 1.17 19.65 -8.19
N VAL A 337 -0.04 19.34 -7.76
CA VAL A 337 -1.25 20.04 -8.23
C VAL A 337 -1.45 21.31 -7.42
N LEU A 338 -1.31 21.24 -6.09
CA LEU A 338 -1.48 22.35 -5.17
C LEU A 338 -0.49 23.49 -5.45
N ALA A 339 0.75 23.15 -5.82
CA ALA A 339 1.78 24.14 -6.19
C ALA A 339 1.37 25.06 -7.35
N LYS A 340 0.40 24.64 -8.18
CA LYS A 340 -0.10 25.39 -9.33
C LYS A 340 -1.31 26.26 -9.00
N ILE A 341 -1.86 26.15 -7.79
CA ILE A 341 -3.06 26.88 -7.37
C ILE A 341 -2.64 28.14 -6.59
N PRO A 342 -2.98 29.34 -7.06
CA PRO A 342 -2.77 30.57 -6.31
C PRO A 342 -3.40 30.49 -4.92
N SER A 343 -2.59 30.70 -3.88
CA SER A 343 -3.02 30.54 -2.49
C SER A 343 -2.42 31.60 -1.56
N ASP A 344 -3.12 31.88 -0.46
CA ASP A 344 -2.66 32.74 0.63
C ASP A 344 -2.08 31.91 1.78
N PHE A 345 -1.48 30.76 1.46
CA PHE A 345 -0.71 30.00 2.43
C PHE A 345 0.52 30.79 2.88
N SER A 346 0.96 30.57 4.10
CA SER A 346 2.20 31.14 4.61
C SER A 346 3.43 30.67 3.83
N ASP A 347 4.51 31.45 3.87
CA ASP A 347 5.74 31.12 3.16
C ASP A 347 6.34 29.77 3.55
N PRO A 348 6.34 29.34 4.85
CA PRO A 348 6.78 28.00 5.21
C PRO A 348 5.98 26.89 4.51
N ILE A 349 4.65 27.04 4.39
CA ILE A 349 3.79 26.08 3.70
C ILE A 349 4.07 26.07 2.19
N LYS A 350 4.18 27.25 1.55
CA LYS A 350 4.51 27.34 0.12
C LYS A 350 5.86 26.72 -0.20
N LYS A 351 6.87 26.99 0.64
CA LYS A 351 8.19 26.38 0.50
C LYS A 351 8.08 24.86 0.62
N SER A 352 7.37 24.36 1.63
CA SER A 352 7.15 22.94 1.84
C SER A 352 6.50 22.26 0.63
N ILE A 353 5.48 22.89 0.04
CA ILE A 353 4.81 22.37 -1.16
C ILE A 353 5.80 22.26 -2.35
N GLY A 354 6.74 23.18 -2.48
CA GLY A 354 7.71 23.22 -3.58
C GLY A 354 8.89 22.26 -3.41
N ASP A 355 9.31 21.99 -2.17
CA ASP A 355 10.56 21.26 -1.87
C ASP A 355 10.36 19.73 -1.82
N VAL A 356 9.13 19.24 -1.64
CA VAL A 356 8.88 17.80 -1.50
C VAL A 356 9.07 17.07 -2.82
N TYR A 357 9.92 16.04 -2.80
CA TYR A 357 9.98 15.08 -3.90
C TYR A 357 8.70 14.26 -3.97
N TYR A 358 7.97 14.40 -5.06
CA TYR A 358 6.74 13.66 -5.32
C TYR A 358 7.02 12.60 -6.39
N GLY A 359 6.96 11.33 -6.00
CA GLY A 359 7.34 10.22 -6.86
C GLY A 359 6.33 9.92 -7.95
N ASN A 360 6.75 9.04 -8.83
CA ASN A 360 5.89 8.51 -9.88
C ASN A 360 5.82 6.98 -9.80
N ALA A 361 4.66 6.44 -10.14
CA ALA A 361 4.43 5.01 -10.29
C ALA A 361 3.63 4.74 -11.55
N VAL A 362 3.93 3.60 -12.19
CA VAL A 362 3.20 3.13 -13.37
C VAL A 362 2.65 1.75 -13.11
N LYS A 363 1.37 1.55 -13.36
CA LYS A 363 0.75 0.25 -13.43
C LYS A 363 0.17 0.00 -14.81
N ILE A 364 0.38 -1.20 -15.32
CA ILE A 364 -0.12 -1.62 -16.64
C ILE A 364 -0.85 -2.94 -16.43
N GLY A 365 -2.15 -2.93 -16.65
CA GLY A 365 -2.97 -4.14 -16.57
C GLY A 365 -3.14 -4.77 -17.95
N PHE A 366 -3.00 -6.10 -18.03
CA PHE A 366 -3.23 -6.90 -19.22
C PHE A 366 -4.28 -7.96 -18.94
N GLU A 367 -5.29 -8.07 -19.80
CA GLU A 367 -6.19 -9.21 -19.81
C GLU A 367 -5.52 -10.36 -20.56
N SER A 368 -5.49 -11.55 -19.95
CA SER A 368 -4.88 -12.74 -20.56
C SER A 368 -5.55 -14.01 -20.07
N ARG A 369 -5.37 -15.12 -20.79
CA ARG A 369 -5.52 -16.45 -20.24
C ARG A 369 -4.69 -16.55 -18.95
N ARG A 370 -5.15 -17.31 -17.99
CA ARG A 370 -4.45 -17.47 -16.70
C ARG A 370 -3.28 -18.48 -16.82
N PHE A 371 -2.35 -18.24 -17.77
CA PHE A 371 -1.19 -19.09 -18.00
C PHE A 371 -0.31 -19.25 -16.75
N TRP A 372 -0.26 -18.23 -15.89
CA TRP A 372 0.46 -18.30 -14.63
C TRP A 372 -0.08 -19.39 -13.69
N GLU A 373 -1.37 -19.73 -13.76
CA GLU A 373 -1.96 -20.85 -13.00
C GLU A 373 -1.71 -22.19 -13.70
N THR A 374 -2.08 -22.28 -14.97
CA THR A 374 -2.09 -23.53 -15.72
C THR A 374 -0.68 -24.04 -16.01
N ASP A 375 0.23 -23.15 -16.39
CA ASP A 375 1.54 -23.51 -16.90
C ASP A 375 2.62 -23.37 -15.82
N PHE A 376 2.48 -22.38 -14.89
CA PHE A 376 3.47 -22.07 -13.86
C PHE A 376 3.01 -22.36 -12.43
N ARG A 377 1.74 -22.69 -12.21
CA ARG A 377 1.15 -22.99 -10.89
C ARG A 377 1.30 -21.85 -9.89
N ILE A 378 1.12 -20.61 -10.37
CA ILE A 378 1.14 -19.39 -9.56
C ILE A 378 -0.30 -18.99 -9.28
N TYR A 379 -0.70 -18.98 -8.01
CA TYR A 379 -2.03 -18.61 -7.54
C TYR A 379 -1.90 -17.38 -6.64
N GLY A 380 -1.97 -16.19 -7.23
CA GLY A 380 -1.68 -14.93 -6.55
C GLY A 380 -0.19 -14.69 -6.34
N GLY A 381 0.15 -13.61 -5.67
CA GLY A 381 1.52 -13.22 -5.32
C GLY A 381 2.25 -12.44 -6.41
N LEU A 382 3.49 -12.10 -6.10
CA LEU A 382 4.32 -11.22 -6.92
C LEU A 382 5.50 -11.98 -7.51
N SER A 383 5.77 -11.77 -8.80
CA SER A 383 7.07 -12.01 -9.42
C SER A 383 7.84 -10.70 -9.53
N PHE A 384 9.17 -10.77 -9.51
CA PHE A 384 10.01 -9.57 -9.45
C PHE A 384 11.05 -9.56 -10.57
N THR A 385 11.32 -8.36 -11.12
CA THR A 385 12.46 -8.11 -12.00
C THR A 385 13.40 -7.07 -11.37
N LYS A 386 14.72 -7.23 -11.54
CA LYS A 386 15.68 -6.29 -10.97
C LYS A 386 15.72 -4.96 -11.73
N ASP A 387 15.85 -5.03 -13.03
CA ASP A 387 15.90 -3.88 -13.92
C ASP A 387 14.63 -3.88 -14.81
N PRO A 388 13.76 -2.90 -14.70
CA PRO A 388 13.83 -1.64 -13.96
C PRO A 388 13.28 -1.68 -12.51
N GLY A 389 13.26 -2.82 -11.83
CA GLY A 389 12.71 -2.96 -10.48
C GLY A 389 11.18 -3.07 -10.48
N ALA A 390 10.65 -3.86 -11.41
CA ALA A 390 9.21 -4.06 -11.52
C ALA A 390 8.72 -5.29 -10.74
N THR A 391 7.46 -5.22 -10.35
CA THR A 391 6.70 -6.37 -9.85
C THR A 391 5.61 -6.75 -10.84
N ILE A 392 5.41 -8.04 -11.00
CA ILE A 392 4.30 -8.59 -11.78
C ILE A 392 3.31 -9.21 -10.79
N TRP A 393 2.12 -8.63 -10.72
CA TRP A 393 1.07 -9.02 -9.78
C TRP A 393 0.16 -10.06 -10.43
N HIS A 394 0.13 -11.25 -9.84
CA HIS A 394 -0.80 -12.30 -10.21
C HIS A 394 -2.09 -12.12 -9.40
N PRO A 395 -3.27 -12.17 -10.06
CA PRO A 395 -4.52 -11.90 -9.35
C PRO A 395 -4.79 -12.95 -8.26
N SER A 396 -5.18 -12.47 -7.07
CA SER A 396 -5.47 -13.29 -5.89
C SER A 396 -6.92 -13.79 -5.85
N GLY A 397 -7.76 -13.39 -6.79
CA GLY A 397 -9.15 -13.81 -6.88
C GLY A 397 -9.48 -14.49 -8.21
N GLY A 398 -10.66 -15.12 -8.27
CA GLY A 398 -11.17 -15.74 -9.49
C GLY A 398 -10.31 -16.89 -10.02
N PHE A 399 -9.71 -17.69 -9.15
CA PHE A 399 -8.93 -18.88 -9.52
C PHE A 399 -9.72 -19.82 -10.43
N HIS A 400 -9.03 -20.46 -11.36
CA HIS A 400 -9.60 -21.36 -12.38
C HIS A 400 -10.57 -20.73 -13.38
N ARG A 401 -10.72 -19.40 -13.41
CA ARG A 401 -11.39 -18.73 -14.53
C ARG A 401 -10.51 -18.77 -15.77
N ASP A 402 -11.12 -18.64 -16.95
CA ASP A 402 -10.37 -18.68 -18.22
C ASP A 402 -9.37 -17.54 -18.34
N LYS A 403 -9.75 -16.34 -17.86
CA LYS A 403 -8.93 -15.12 -17.95
C LYS A 403 -8.81 -14.41 -16.61
N GLY A 404 -7.84 -13.50 -16.55
CA GLY A 404 -7.62 -12.59 -15.44
C GLY A 404 -6.79 -11.39 -15.87
N ILE A 405 -6.57 -10.47 -14.93
CA ILE A 405 -5.74 -9.29 -15.17
C ILE A 405 -4.38 -9.50 -14.52
N LEU A 406 -3.33 -9.59 -15.34
CA LEU A 406 -1.94 -9.56 -14.90
C LEU A 406 -1.47 -8.10 -14.85
N VAL A 407 -0.87 -7.67 -13.75
CA VAL A 407 -0.47 -6.27 -13.59
C VAL A 407 1.05 -6.14 -13.50
N TYR A 408 1.61 -5.37 -14.42
CA TYR A 408 3.01 -4.91 -14.34
C TYR A 408 3.06 -3.60 -13.57
N TYR A 409 3.91 -3.52 -12.56
CA TYR A 409 3.98 -2.37 -11.67
C TYR A 409 5.42 -1.93 -11.41
N ILE A 410 5.71 -0.65 -11.67
CA ILE A 410 6.93 0.01 -11.28
C ILE A 410 6.61 1.10 -10.27
N TYR A 411 7.26 1.00 -9.11
CA TYR A 411 7.05 1.90 -7.98
C TYR A 411 8.06 3.05 -7.92
N MET A 412 9.34 2.78 -8.20
CA MET A 412 10.43 3.77 -8.28
C MET A 412 11.38 3.39 -9.41
N GLY A 413 12.14 4.37 -9.92
CA GLY A 413 13.15 4.10 -10.96
C GLY A 413 12.58 3.74 -12.33
N GLY A 414 11.31 4.06 -12.56
CA GLY A 414 10.59 3.70 -13.77
C GLY A 414 10.86 4.60 -14.98
N GLU A 415 11.92 5.41 -15.01
CA GLU A 415 12.22 6.33 -16.12
C GLU A 415 12.31 5.60 -17.45
N ALA A 416 12.84 4.38 -17.46
CA ALA A 416 12.89 3.52 -18.64
C ALA A 416 11.51 3.26 -19.26
N VAL A 417 10.43 3.34 -18.49
CA VAL A 417 9.04 3.21 -18.94
C VAL A 417 8.36 4.55 -19.00
N THR A 418 8.46 5.36 -17.94
CA THR A 418 7.70 6.61 -17.79
C THR A 418 8.10 7.68 -18.81
N SER A 419 9.35 7.66 -19.30
CA SER A 419 9.84 8.55 -20.35
C SER A 419 9.31 8.19 -21.75
N ARG A 420 8.78 6.98 -21.94
CA ARG A 420 8.24 6.55 -23.24
C ARG A 420 6.87 7.17 -23.50
N PRO A 421 6.46 7.34 -24.76
CA PRO A 421 5.08 7.65 -25.12
C PRO A 421 4.12 6.66 -24.45
N MET A 422 2.94 7.13 -24.03
CA MET A 422 1.95 6.28 -23.35
C MET A 422 1.60 5.02 -24.16
N ALA A 423 1.52 5.17 -25.50
CA ALA A 423 1.23 4.05 -26.41
C ALA A 423 2.30 2.94 -26.38
N ASP A 424 3.54 3.27 -26.02
CA ASP A 424 4.67 2.33 -26.03
C ASP A 424 4.97 1.72 -24.66
N GLN A 425 4.43 2.27 -23.58
CA GLN A 425 4.71 1.80 -22.23
C GLN A 425 4.27 0.35 -22.02
N HIS A 426 3.14 -0.05 -22.59
CA HIS A 426 2.66 -1.43 -22.50
C HIS A 426 3.55 -2.42 -23.27
N LEU A 427 4.15 -2.02 -24.39
CA LEU A 427 5.06 -2.88 -25.16
C LEU A 427 6.33 -3.21 -24.38
N TYR A 428 6.80 -2.26 -23.56
CA TYR A 428 7.93 -2.51 -22.67
C TYR A 428 7.56 -3.54 -21.60
N ALA A 429 6.43 -3.33 -20.91
CA ALA A 429 5.94 -4.25 -19.88
C ALA A 429 5.69 -5.66 -20.45
N GLN A 430 5.12 -5.76 -21.64
CA GLN A 430 4.89 -7.02 -22.34
C GLN A 430 6.18 -7.80 -22.56
N ARG A 431 7.25 -7.13 -23.02
CA ARG A 431 8.57 -7.77 -23.19
C ARG A 431 9.19 -8.24 -21.87
N GLU A 432 9.05 -7.45 -20.79
CA GLU A 432 9.54 -7.86 -19.47
C GLU A 432 8.78 -9.06 -18.92
N ILE A 433 7.47 -9.10 -19.12
CA ILE A 433 6.64 -10.25 -18.74
C ILE A 433 7.00 -11.47 -19.59
N ASP A 434 7.21 -11.31 -20.90
CA ASP A 434 7.63 -12.41 -21.79
C ASP A 434 9.01 -12.96 -21.41
N ALA A 435 9.94 -12.10 -21.01
CA ALA A 435 11.25 -12.53 -20.52
C ALA A 435 11.18 -13.32 -19.18
N LEU A 436 10.14 -13.07 -18.38
CA LEU A 436 9.87 -13.81 -17.14
C LEU A 436 9.09 -15.11 -17.43
N PHE A 437 8.19 -15.09 -18.41
CA PHE A 437 7.32 -16.19 -18.84
C PHE A 437 7.45 -16.39 -20.35
N PRO A 438 8.53 -17.04 -20.83
CA PRO A 438 8.84 -17.11 -22.25
C PRO A 438 7.70 -17.69 -23.10
N GLY A 439 7.35 -16.97 -24.15
CA GLY A 439 6.30 -17.34 -25.09
C GLY A 439 4.89 -16.83 -24.75
N HIS A 440 4.71 -16.20 -23.58
CA HIS A 440 3.40 -15.71 -23.13
C HIS A 440 3.16 -14.20 -23.38
N GLY A 441 4.17 -13.47 -23.85
CA GLY A 441 4.00 -12.07 -24.25
C GLY A 441 2.83 -11.84 -25.21
N PRO A 442 2.69 -12.64 -26.28
CA PRO A 442 1.58 -12.51 -27.24
C PRO A 442 0.18 -12.75 -26.67
N GLU A 443 0.06 -13.41 -25.51
CA GLU A 443 -1.23 -13.64 -24.84
C GLU A 443 -1.75 -12.42 -24.09
N LEU A 444 -0.87 -11.43 -23.84
CA LEU A 444 -1.20 -10.22 -23.07
C LEU A 444 -2.00 -9.23 -23.95
N GLY A 445 -3.30 -9.20 -23.74
CA GLY A 445 -4.23 -8.36 -24.50
C GLY A 445 -4.77 -7.17 -23.73
N LYS A 446 -5.49 -6.30 -24.43
CA LYS A 446 -6.25 -5.17 -23.87
C LYS A 446 -5.47 -4.33 -22.85
N PRO A 447 -4.25 -3.84 -23.14
CA PRO A 447 -3.45 -3.12 -22.17
C PRO A 447 -4.15 -1.83 -21.70
N VAL A 448 -4.06 -1.56 -20.41
CA VAL A 448 -4.45 -0.26 -19.82
C VAL A 448 -3.30 0.26 -18.99
N VAL A 449 -2.77 1.42 -19.36
CA VAL A 449 -1.62 2.06 -18.73
C VAL A 449 -2.09 3.18 -17.81
N VAL A 450 -1.72 3.13 -16.54
CA VAL A 450 -1.91 4.23 -15.59
C VAL A 450 -0.55 4.70 -15.10
N ASN A 451 -0.07 5.80 -15.67
CA ASN A 451 1.13 6.51 -15.28
C ASN A 451 0.73 7.68 -14.38
N TRP A 452 0.86 7.52 -13.06
CA TRP A 452 0.36 8.48 -12.07
C TRP A 452 0.98 9.87 -12.21
N GLY A 453 2.20 9.98 -12.68
CA GLY A 453 2.84 11.28 -13.00
C GLY A 453 2.16 12.04 -14.13
N LYS A 454 1.38 11.35 -14.97
CA LYS A 454 0.62 11.94 -16.07
C LYS A 454 -0.90 11.95 -15.84
N ILE A 455 -1.38 11.43 -14.71
CA ILE A 455 -2.81 11.49 -14.40
C ILE A 455 -3.19 12.89 -13.91
N PRO A 456 -4.14 13.58 -14.58
CA PRO A 456 -4.62 14.90 -14.17
C PRO A 456 -5.08 14.88 -12.69
N TYR A 457 -4.80 15.96 -11.95
CA TYR A 457 -5.14 16.13 -10.53
C TYR A 457 -4.46 15.14 -9.56
N ASN A 458 -3.44 14.37 -10.04
CA ASN A 458 -2.52 13.62 -9.18
C ASN A 458 -1.06 14.05 -9.41
N LEU A 459 -0.58 13.97 -10.66
CA LEU A 459 0.78 14.33 -11.08
C LEU A 459 1.88 13.62 -10.28
N GLY A 460 1.60 12.41 -9.85
CA GLY A 460 2.48 11.56 -9.05
C GLY A 460 1.69 10.57 -8.20
N ASN A 461 2.41 9.71 -7.48
CA ASN A 461 1.80 8.68 -6.63
C ASN A 461 1.81 9.06 -5.15
N LYS A 462 2.92 9.55 -4.62
CA LYS A 462 3.03 10.02 -3.21
C LYS A 462 4.24 10.93 -3.00
N ALA A 463 4.25 11.68 -1.89
CA ALA A 463 5.42 12.36 -1.37
C ALA A 463 6.38 11.36 -0.70
N TYR A 464 7.69 11.62 -0.82
CA TYR A 464 8.74 10.86 -0.15
C TYR A 464 9.43 11.78 0.86
N LEU A 465 9.27 11.46 2.14
CA LEU A 465 9.85 12.17 3.27
C LEU A 465 10.62 11.19 4.14
N THR A 466 11.67 11.66 4.80
CA THR A 466 12.33 10.92 5.89
C THR A 466 11.57 11.12 7.19
N ASP A 467 11.71 10.22 8.15
CA ASP A 467 10.95 10.27 9.42
C ASP A 467 11.21 11.54 10.25
N ASP A 468 12.36 12.17 10.08
CA ASP A 468 12.77 13.40 10.76
C ASP A 468 12.51 14.68 9.93
N ASP A 469 11.90 14.56 8.75
CA ASP A 469 11.64 15.71 7.87
C ASP A 469 10.79 16.77 8.59
N PRO A 470 11.25 18.02 8.67
CA PRO A 470 10.52 19.11 9.33
C PRO A 470 9.14 19.39 8.72
N LEU A 471 8.90 18.95 7.50
CA LEU A 471 7.61 19.08 6.81
C LEU A 471 6.46 18.44 7.58
N TYR A 472 6.69 17.32 8.26
CA TYR A 472 5.67 16.71 9.13
C TYR A 472 5.16 17.70 10.17
N ARG A 473 6.05 18.49 10.81
CA ARG A 473 5.66 19.48 11.81
C ARG A 473 4.98 20.68 11.18
N ILE A 474 5.52 21.17 10.07
CA ILE A 474 5.00 22.39 9.38
C ILE A 474 3.60 22.13 8.86
N MET A 475 3.40 21.06 8.08
CA MET A 475 2.14 20.78 7.39
C MET A 475 1.05 20.18 8.31
N ASN A 476 1.42 19.63 9.48
CA ASN A 476 0.45 19.18 10.49
C ASN A 476 -0.02 20.32 11.43
N GLN A 477 0.52 21.54 11.30
CA GLN A 477 0.01 22.70 12.03
C GLN A 477 -0.99 23.48 11.18
N PRO A 478 -1.99 24.14 11.80
CA PRO A 478 -2.92 24.98 11.08
C PRO A 478 -2.23 26.24 10.52
N ASP A 479 -2.47 26.56 9.27
CA ASP A 479 -2.07 27.83 8.65
C ASP A 479 -3.27 28.80 8.58
N GLY A 480 -3.60 29.42 9.69
CA GLY A 480 -4.81 30.24 9.81
C GLY A 480 -6.07 29.38 9.68
N PRO A 481 -6.93 29.57 8.67
CA PRO A 481 -8.11 28.75 8.43
C PRO A 481 -7.79 27.46 7.67
N PHE A 482 -6.55 27.28 7.19
CA PHE A 482 -6.15 26.17 6.33
C PHE A 482 -5.56 25.04 7.14
N TYR A 483 -5.96 23.83 6.82
CA TYR A 483 -5.49 22.57 7.38
C TYR A 483 -5.16 21.60 6.24
N PHE A 484 -4.27 20.66 6.47
CA PHE A 484 -3.84 19.68 5.49
C PHE A 484 -4.07 18.27 6.01
N ALA A 485 -4.53 17.36 5.14
CA ALA A 485 -4.67 15.95 5.45
C ALA A 485 -4.30 15.11 4.24
N ASN A 486 -3.33 14.20 4.43
CA ASN A 486 -2.87 13.31 3.37
C ASN A 486 -2.14 12.10 3.98
N ASP A 487 -1.94 11.03 3.20
CA ASP A 487 -1.24 9.83 3.66
C ASP A 487 0.21 10.09 4.08
N TRP A 488 0.92 10.95 3.36
CA TRP A 488 2.30 11.32 3.64
C TRP A 488 2.49 12.27 4.83
N LEU A 489 1.42 12.79 5.42
CA LEU A 489 1.45 13.56 6.67
C LEU A 489 1.46 12.68 7.93
N THR A 490 1.64 11.39 7.74
CA THR A 490 1.82 10.40 8.82
C THR A 490 2.96 9.46 8.48
N HIS A 491 3.57 8.85 9.48
CA HIS A 491 4.59 7.81 9.28
C HIS A 491 3.99 6.46 8.86
N ALA A 492 2.67 6.30 8.92
CA ALA A 492 1.99 5.09 8.47
C ALA A 492 1.88 5.01 6.93
N GLY A 493 1.72 6.16 6.24
CA GLY A 493 1.47 6.16 4.80
C GLY A 493 0.19 5.41 4.41
N TRP A 494 0.10 4.95 3.16
CA TRP A 494 -1.00 4.15 2.63
C TRP A 494 -2.40 4.81 2.82
N GLN A 495 -3.47 4.04 2.67
CA GLN A 495 -4.84 4.51 3.00
C GLN A 495 -5.02 4.71 4.52
N GLU A 496 -4.31 3.94 5.33
CA GLU A 496 -4.28 4.09 6.79
C GLU A 496 -3.80 5.49 7.16
N GLY A 497 -2.66 5.91 6.66
CA GLY A 497 -2.10 7.24 6.90
C GLY A 497 -3.05 8.36 6.48
N ALA A 498 -3.75 8.21 5.36
CA ALA A 498 -4.73 9.19 4.91
C ALA A 498 -5.87 9.37 5.93
N ILE A 499 -6.36 8.27 6.52
CA ILE A 499 -7.42 8.32 7.54
C ILE A 499 -6.90 8.89 8.85
N LEU A 500 -5.71 8.47 9.30
CA LEU A 500 -5.09 8.97 10.53
C LEU A 500 -4.82 10.47 10.45
N SER A 501 -4.30 10.96 9.30
CA SER A 501 -4.11 12.38 9.05
C SER A 501 -5.43 13.15 9.07
N ALA A 502 -6.48 12.60 8.45
CA ALA A 502 -7.82 13.19 8.48
C ALA A 502 -8.34 13.35 9.91
N ARG A 503 -8.24 12.30 10.73
CA ARG A 503 -8.65 12.32 12.13
C ARG A 503 -7.86 13.35 12.95
N HIS A 504 -6.54 13.39 12.77
CA HIS A 504 -5.68 14.39 13.42
C HIS A 504 -6.15 15.82 13.08
N THR A 505 -6.37 16.09 11.82
CA THR A 505 -6.81 17.40 11.31
C THR A 505 -8.18 17.79 11.84
N VAL A 506 -9.15 16.88 11.81
CA VAL A 506 -10.50 17.12 12.35
C VAL A 506 -10.47 17.39 13.87
N ALA A 507 -9.68 16.62 14.61
CA ALA A 507 -9.50 16.85 16.05
C ALA A 507 -8.90 18.23 16.36
N ALA A 508 -7.93 18.68 15.54
CA ALA A 508 -7.33 20.01 15.68
C ALA A 508 -8.35 21.14 15.41
N ILE A 509 -9.20 21.00 14.40
CA ILE A 509 -10.27 21.94 14.10
C ILE A 509 -11.27 22.00 15.27
N ASP A 510 -11.75 20.87 15.76
CA ASP A 510 -12.73 20.82 16.84
C ASP A 510 -12.17 21.39 18.15
N LYS A 511 -10.91 21.09 18.47
CA LYS A 511 -10.20 21.68 19.63
C LYS A 511 -10.13 23.21 19.52
N ARG A 512 -9.71 23.75 18.36
CA ARG A 512 -9.62 25.20 18.14
C ARG A 512 -10.98 25.89 18.28
N ARG A 513 -12.01 25.27 17.69
CA ARG A 513 -13.37 25.81 17.77
C ARG A 513 -13.90 25.85 19.20
N ARG A 514 -13.65 24.81 20.01
CA ARG A 514 -14.05 24.81 21.44
C ARG A 514 -13.33 25.91 22.21
N ALA A 515 -12.04 26.10 21.99
CA ALA A 515 -11.28 27.16 22.63
C ALA A 515 -11.78 28.58 22.26
N ALA A 516 -12.34 28.79 21.06
CA ALA A 516 -12.91 30.06 20.65
C ALA A 516 -14.32 30.34 21.25
N LYS A 517 -14.99 29.33 21.82
CA LYS A 517 -16.30 29.47 22.47
C LYS A 517 -16.21 29.59 23.99
N ALA A 518 -15.07 29.18 24.60
CA ALA A 518 -14.77 29.33 26.00
C ALA A 518 -14.19 30.71 26.30
#